data_432a47f6aa73d2549c397a63e01ff49c
#
_entry.id   432a47f6aa73d2549c397a63e01ff49c
#
_cell.length_a   1.000
_cell.length_b   1.000
_cell.length_c   1.000
_cell.angle_alpha   90.00
_cell.angle_beta   90.00
_cell.angle_gamma   90.00
#
_symmetry.space_group_name_H-M   'P 1'
#
loop_
_entity.id
_entity.type
_entity.pdbx_description
1 polymer ?
#
loop_
_entity_poly.entity_id
_entity_poly.type
_entity_poly.pdbx_seq_one_letter_code
_entity_poly.pdbx_strand_id
1 'polypeptide(L)'
;MKISGCENASRSGDVIFVHGLGGNAWSTWHPKELYDDNFWLTWLGKDFLDLGIWSFGYAAEAFEWKGTSMPLFDQASNLLDWLEICDIGQRPLIFVAHSLGGLLVKKMLNTAQTFSKQAVSEQTKGIVFLATPHTGSHLAKLIDNIGILARTTVSVDELKAHAPQLRELNEWYRENVPSLGIATKVYYEMQPTQGILVVDPDSANPGLQRVKPVAISDNHISICKPKSQESQVYLGVKKFIQEYLRTPLELPPSDSTSTTVRNFTKVAEKALVINQVEGISAELTPIEKKILRLVMNL
;
A
#
# COMPACT_ATOMS: atom_id res chain seq x y z
N MET A 1 3.67 13.81 9.54
CA MET A 1 2.86 14.16 10.74
C MET A 1 2.45 12.87 11.45
N LYS A 2 2.72 12.78 12.75
CA LYS A 2 2.27 11.69 13.63
C LYS A 2 0.81 11.93 14.03
N ILE A 3 -0.04 10.91 13.93
CA ILE A 3 -1.48 11.01 14.24
C ILE A 3 -1.81 10.23 15.52
N SER A 4 -1.50 8.94 15.55
CA SER A 4 -1.83 8.03 16.66
C SER A 4 -0.88 6.84 16.68
N GLY A 5 -0.52 6.34 17.87
CA GLY A 5 0.27 5.13 18.05
C GLY A 5 1.73 5.20 17.58
N CYS A 6 2.16 6.33 17.00
CA CYS A 6 3.46 6.48 16.35
C CYS A 6 4.65 6.37 17.31
N GLU A 7 4.47 6.72 18.59
CA GLU A 7 5.52 6.66 19.63
C GLU A 7 5.61 5.26 20.29
N ASN A 8 4.67 4.36 19.99
CA ASN A 8 4.71 3.01 20.51
C ASN A 8 5.79 2.19 19.80
N ALA A 9 6.88 1.91 20.47
CA ALA A 9 7.97 1.11 19.93
C ALA A 9 7.55 -0.36 19.65
N SER A 10 6.51 -0.84 20.33
CA SER A 10 5.96 -2.21 20.18
C SER A 10 4.76 -2.28 19.23
N ARG A 11 4.50 -1.23 18.44
CA ARG A 11 3.39 -1.23 17.48
C ARG A 11 3.56 -2.36 16.47
N SER A 12 2.46 -2.98 16.06
CA SER A 12 2.46 -4.15 15.18
C SER A 12 2.62 -3.80 13.70
N GLY A 13 2.40 -2.54 13.31
CA GLY A 13 2.51 -2.08 11.94
C GLY A 13 2.25 -0.58 11.81
N ASP A 14 2.32 -0.11 10.58
CA ASP A 14 2.17 1.31 10.26
C ASP A 14 1.20 1.54 9.09
N VAL A 15 0.37 2.59 9.18
CA VAL A 15 -0.49 3.07 8.10
C VAL A 15 -0.08 4.49 7.73
N ILE A 16 0.32 4.69 6.48
CA ILE A 16 0.87 5.94 5.99
C ILE A 16 -0.07 6.57 4.96
N PHE A 17 -0.53 7.77 5.25
CA PHE A 17 -1.37 8.57 4.36
C PHE A 17 -0.51 9.50 3.52
N VAL A 18 -0.71 9.48 2.18
CA VAL A 18 0.06 10.27 1.21
C VAL A 18 -0.89 11.10 0.35
N HIS A 19 -0.86 12.43 0.54
CA HIS A 19 -1.75 13.35 -0.17
C HIS A 19 -1.35 13.58 -1.63
N GLY A 20 -2.24 14.19 -2.42
CA GLY A 20 -2.00 14.58 -3.80
C GLY A 20 -1.49 16.00 -3.96
N LEU A 21 -1.42 16.46 -5.23
CA LEU A 21 -1.03 17.81 -5.61
C LEU A 21 -1.97 18.85 -4.97
N GLY A 22 -1.41 19.95 -4.46
CA GLY A 22 -2.16 21.00 -3.78
C GLY A 22 -2.75 20.60 -2.43
N GLY A 23 -2.48 19.37 -1.98
CA GLY A 23 -2.88 18.86 -0.66
C GLY A 23 -1.81 19.10 0.41
N ASN A 24 -2.15 18.72 1.63
CA ASN A 24 -1.19 18.67 2.74
C ASN A 24 -1.56 17.55 3.72
N ALA A 25 -0.68 17.28 4.68
CA ALA A 25 -0.82 16.18 5.62
C ALA A 25 -2.07 16.25 6.52
N TRP A 26 -2.75 17.38 6.60
CA TRP A 26 -3.95 17.57 7.43
C TRP A 26 -5.20 17.79 6.58
N SER A 27 -5.26 18.89 5.81
CA SER A 27 -6.48 19.34 5.16
C SER A 27 -6.95 18.41 4.04
N THR A 28 -6.07 17.59 3.49
CA THR A 28 -6.46 16.56 2.51
C THR A 28 -7.43 15.55 3.11
N TRP A 29 -7.23 15.19 4.36
CA TRP A 29 -7.97 14.13 5.05
C TRP A 29 -9.07 14.63 5.96
N HIS A 30 -9.13 15.95 6.20
CA HIS A 30 -10.08 16.57 7.12
C HIS A 30 -11.18 17.31 6.34
N PRO A 31 -12.46 17.01 6.57
CA PRO A 31 -13.56 17.81 6.02
C PRO A 31 -13.54 19.21 6.66
N LYS A 32 -13.39 20.26 5.83
CA LYS A 32 -13.26 21.66 6.30
C LYS A 32 -14.44 22.18 7.11
N GLU A 33 -15.59 21.52 7.03
CA GLU A 33 -16.86 22.00 7.56
C GLU A 33 -17.24 21.40 8.92
N LEU A 34 -16.40 20.52 9.47
CA LEU A 34 -16.73 19.77 10.68
C LEU A 34 -15.61 19.94 11.73
N TYR A 35 -16.01 19.96 13.01
CA TYR A 35 -15.13 20.06 14.17
C TYR A 35 -14.06 18.97 14.21
N ASP A 36 -13.01 19.15 15.00
CA ASP A 36 -11.81 18.29 15.11
C ASP A 36 -12.09 16.78 15.29
N ASP A 37 -13.29 16.41 15.78
CA ASP A 37 -13.71 15.01 15.95
C ASP A 37 -13.94 14.23 14.63
N ASN A 38 -13.95 14.91 13.48
CA ASN A 38 -14.21 14.30 12.17
C ASN A 38 -12.95 14.05 11.34
N PHE A 39 -11.79 14.08 11.95
CA PHE A 39 -10.54 13.68 11.32
C PHE A 39 -10.44 12.14 11.31
N TRP A 40 -10.81 11.52 10.21
CA TRP A 40 -10.95 10.06 10.13
C TRP A 40 -9.66 9.27 10.37
N LEU A 41 -8.49 9.89 10.24
CA LEU A 41 -7.24 9.26 10.64
C LEU A 41 -7.20 9.00 12.15
N THR A 42 -7.80 9.88 12.95
CA THR A 42 -7.91 9.66 14.40
C THR A 42 -8.92 8.57 14.75
N TRP A 43 -9.94 8.36 13.91
CA TRP A 43 -10.86 7.24 14.08
C TRP A 43 -10.14 5.91 13.87
N LEU A 44 -9.29 5.82 12.83
CA LEU A 44 -8.44 4.64 12.64
C LEU A 44 -7.50 4.41 13.82
N GLY A 45 -6.91 5.48 14.38
CA GLY A 45 -6.08 5.37 15.58
C GLY A 45 -6.83 4.86 16.81
N LYS A 46 -8.13 5.14 16.93
CA LYS A 46 -9.00 4.58 17.98
C LYS A 46 -9.38 3.12 17.71
N ASP A 47 -9.56 2.75 16.43
CA ASP A 47 -9.89 1.38 16.02
C ASP A 47 -8.68 0.43 16.09
N PHE A 48 -7.45 0.97 15.95
CA PHE A 48 -6.21 0.22 15.85
C PHE A 48 -5.16 0.77 16.82
N LEU A 49 -5.29 0.46 18.10
CA LEU A 49 -4.42 0.96 19.17
C LEU A 49 -2.97 0.43 19.07
N ASP A 50 -2.80 -0.65 18.33
CA ASP A 50 -1.52 -1.32 18.10
C ASP A 50 -0.82 -0.89 16.81
N LEU A 51 -1.37 0.05 16.04
CA LEU A 51 -0.78 0.58 14.80
C LEU A 51 -0.32 2.02 14.94
N GLY A 52 0.75 2.35 14.21
CA GLY A 52 1.15 3.73 13.97
C GLY A 52 0.36 4.33 12.80
N ILE A 53 -0.36 5.42 13.03
CA ILE A 53 -1.09 6.16 11.98
C ILE A 53 -0.33 7.44 11.66
N TRP A 54 0.06 7.59 10.41
CA TRP A 54 0.94 8.65 9.94
C TRP A 54 0.32 9.39 8.75
N SER A 55 0.60 10.67 8.62
CA SER A 55 0.33 11.41 7.38
C SER A 55 1.62 12.07 6.90
N PHE A 56 2.06 11.66 5.71
CA PHE A 56 3.24 12.24 5.07
C PHE A 56 2.88 13.58 4.44
N GLY A 57 3.59 14.63 4.87
CA GLY A 57 3.48 15.97 4.29
C GLY A 57 4.71 16.26 3.46
N TYR A 58 4.51 16.62 2.22
CA TYR A 58 5.56 17.06 1.30
C TYR A 58 5.12 18.34 0.57
N ALA A 59 6.07 19.07 0.03
CA ALA A 59 5.78 20.28 -0.74
C ALA A 59 5.08 19.90 -2.04
N ALA A 60 3.76 19.73 -1.98
CA ALA A 60 2.89 19.49 -3.12
C ALA A 60 2.26 20.81 -3.62
N GLU A 61 2.83 21.95 -3.20
CA GLU A 61 2.29 23.27 -3.55
C GLU A 61 2.51 23.52 -5.04
N ALA A 62 1.39 23.63 -5.70
CA ALA A 62 1.33 23.99 -7.09
C ALA A 62 1.69 25.49 -7.32
N PHE A 63 1.96 26.27 -6.29
CA PHE A 63 2.02 27.73 -6.35
C PHE A 63 3.43 28.34 -6.51
N GLU A 64 4.51 27.62 -6.23
CA GLU A 64 5.86 28.20 -6.26
C GLU A 64 6.81 27.49 -7.22
N TRP A 65 6.32 27.11 -8.39
CA TRP A 65 7.20 26.64 -9.46
C TRP A 65 7.87 27.78 -10.25
N LYS A 66 8.35 28.74 -9.57
CA LYS A 66 9.45 29.56 -10.12
C LYS A 66 10.79 28.81 -9.97
N GLY A 67 10.85 27.57 -10.53
CA GLY A 67 12.09 26.84 -10.63
C GLY A 67 12.55 26.04 -9.39
N THR A 68 11.70 25.80 -8.38
CA THR A 68 12.13 25.21 -7.10
C THR A 68 11.29 24.04 -6.58
N SER A 69 10.33 23.50 -7.33
CA SER A 69 9.63 22.30 -6.86
C SER A 69 10.46 21.05 -7.15
N MET A 70 10.44 20.15 -6.17
CA MET A 70 11.16 18.89 -6.27
C MET A 70 10.41 17.94 -7.21
N PRO A 71 11.04 17.38 -8.25
CA PRO A 71 10.43 16.40 -9.15
C PRO A 71 9.84 15.20 -8.38
N LEU A 72 8.84 14.52 -8.97
CA LEU A 72 8.21 13.35 -8.38
C LEU A 72 9.23 12.28 -7.93
N PHE A 73 10.32 12.16 -8.68
CA PHE A 73 11.40 11.22 -8.40
C PHE A 73 12.16 11.57 -7.12
N ASP A 74 12.44 12.85 -6.91
CA ASP A 74 13.13 13.33 -5.72
C ASP A 74 12.20 13.27 -4.49
N GLN A 75 10.90 13.53 -4.67
CA GLN A 75 9.89 13.34 -3.64
C GLN A 75 9.77 11.87 -3.19
N ALA A 76 9.97 10.92 -4.11
CA ALA A 76 9.99 9.50 -3.76
C ALA A 76 11.19 9.13 -2.87
N SER A 77 12.37 9.69 -3.17
CA SER A 77 13.56 9.53 -2.34
C SER A 77 13.39 10.20 -0.97
N ASN A 78 12.77 11.37 -0.95
CA ASN A 78 12.44 12.08 0.29
C ASN A 78 11.44 11.29 1.16
N LEU A 79 10.43 10.67 0.56
CA LEU A 79 9.52 9.78 1.30
C LEU A 79 10.28 8.61 1.92
N LEU A 80 11.18 7.96 1.18
CA LEU A 80 12.00 6.85 1.71
C LEU A 80 12.87 7.29 2.89
N ASP A 81 13.54 8.43 2.77
CA ASP A 81 14.36 8.99 3.84
C ASP A 81 13.51 9.31 5.09
N TRP A 82 12.32 9.90 4.88
CA TRP A 82 11.40 10.19 5.98
C TRP A 82 10.91 8.90 6.68
N LEU A 83 10.63 7.84 5.92
CA LEU A 83 10.25 6.54 6.50
C LEU A 83 11.39 5.99 7.37
N GLU A 84 12.63 6.08 6.91
CA GLU A 84 13.82 5.65 7.65
C GLU A 84 14.01 6.47 8.95
N ILE A 85 13.93 7.80 8.87
CA ILE A 85 14.01 8.71 10.04
C ILE A 85 12.95 8.39 11.10
N CYS A 86 11.78 7.92 10.67
CA CYS A 86 10.66 7.58 11.54
C CYS A 86 10.65 6.09 11.99
N ASP A 87 11.69 5.31 11.72
CA ASP A 87 11.74 3.86 11.98
C ASP A 87 10.53 3.11 11.38
N ILE A 88 10.07 3.55 10.19
CA ILE A 88 9.02 2.91 9.41
C ILE A 88 9.67 2.01 8.35
N GLY A 89 9.08 0.83 8.11
CA GLY A 89 9.61 -0.17 7.17
C GLY A 89 10.32 -1.35 7.85
N GLN A 90 10.36 -1.35 9.19
CA GLN A 90 10.80 -2.51 9.99
C GLN A 90 9.62 -3.44 10.34
N ARG A 91 8.40 -2.97 10.14
CA ARG A 91 7.14 -3.65 10.45
C ARG A 91 6.20 -3.61 9.25
N PRO A 92 5.21 -4.50 9.18
CA PRO A 92 4.20 -4.44 8.13
C PRO A 92 3.58 -3.06 7.98
N LEU A 93 3.44 -2.57 6.74
CA LEU A 93 2.86 -1.26 6.47
C LEU A 93 1.86 -1.27 5.32
N ILE A 94 0.92 -0.34 5.41
CA ILE A 94 -0.07 -0.03 4.38
C ILE A 94 0.03 1.44 4.01
N PHE A 95 -0.05 1.72 2.73
CA PHE A 95 -0.21 3.09 2.23
C PHE A 95 -1.67 3.37 1.87
N VAL A 96 -2.14 4.56 2.23
CA VAL A 96 -3.41 5.13 1.74
C VAL A 96 -3.08 6.40 0.99
N ALA A 97 -3.24 6.37 -0.32
CA ALA A 97 -2.73 7.43 -1.19
C ALA A 97 -3.84 8.09 -2.01
N HIS A 98 -3.88 9.41 -2.03
CA HIS A 98 -4.84 10.21 -2.79
C HIS A 98 -4.20 10.80 -4.04
N SER A 99 -4.90 10.71 -5.17
CA SER A 99 -4.53 11.39 -6.42
C SER A 99 -3.06 11.12 -6.81
N LEU A 100 -2.25 12.15 -7.09
CA LEU A 100 -0.82 12.03 -7.41
C LEU A 100 0.02 11.41 -6.29
N GLY A 101 -0.45 11.42 -5.05
CA GLY A 101 0.20 10.68 -3.95
C GLY A 101 0.32 9.18 -4.20
N GLY A 102 -0.61 8.62 -4.98
CA GLY A 102 -0.52 7.22 -5.42
C GLY A 102 0.63 6.95 -6.39
N LEU A 103 0.91 7.90 -7.28
CA LEU A 103 2.08 7.82 -8.17
C LEU A 103 3.38 7.97 -7.38
N LEU A 104 3.38 8.83 -6.36
CA LEU A 104 4.52 8.99 -5.44
C LEU A 104 4.82 7.67 -4.71
N VAL A 105 3.80 6.99 -4.17
CA VAL A 105 3.98 5.68 -3.51
C VAL A 105 4.51 4.63 -4.48
N LYS A 106 3.98 4.56 -5.70
CA LYS A 106 4.50 3.64 -6.72
C LYS A 106 5.97 3.92 -7.03
N LYS A 107 6.34 5.19 -7.21
CA LYS A 107 7.72 5.58 -7.49
C LYS A 107 8.63 5.29 -6.30
N MET A 108 8.17 5.53 -5.09
CA MET A 108 8.90 5.19 -3.87
C MET A 108 9.22 3.69 -3.80
N LEU A 109 8.24 2.82 -4.07
CA LEU A 109 8.46 1.37 -4.09
C LEU A 109 9.44 0.95 -5.20
N ASN A 110 9.32 1.52 -6.40
CA ASN A 110 10.28 1.30 -7.49
C ASN A 110 11.70 1.72 -7.10
N THR A 111 11.84 2.88 -6.47
CA THR A 111 13.10 3.41 -5.97
C THR A 111 13.68 2.54 -4.86
N ALA A 112 12.84 2.07 -3.91
CA ALA A 112 13.26 1.19 -2.82
C ALA A 112 13.87 -0.12 -3.33
N GLN A 113 13.31 -0.70 -4.39
CA GLN A 113 13.87 -1.91 -5.02
C GLN A 113 15.19 -1.64 -5.74
N THR A 114 15.31 -0.48 -6.39
CA THR A 114 16.51 -0.12 -7.16
C THR A 114 17.71 0.18 -6.26
N PHE A 115 17.50 0.81 -5.11
CA PHE A 115 18.56 1.31 -4.23
C PHE A 115 18.78 0.49 -2.96
N SER A 116 18.47 -0.80 -2.98
CA SER A 116 18.72 -1.74 -1.85
C SER A 116 18.03 -1.37 -0.52
N LYS A 117 16.99 -0.53 -0.57
CA LYS A 117 16.10 -0.25 0.57
C LYS A 117 14.90 -1.22 0.57
N GLN A 118 15.17 -2.49 0.34
CA GLN A 118 14.18 -3.54 0.10
C GLN A 118 13.24 -3.74 1.30
N ALA A 119 13.69 -3.44 2.52
CA ALA A 119 12.88 -3.59 3.74
C ALA A 119 11.52 -2.88 3.63
N VAL A 120 11.47 -1.65 3.08
CA VAL A 120 10.21 -0.91 2.91
C VAL A 120 9.28 -1.63 1.93
N SER A 121 9.80 -2.13 0.79
CA SER A 121 8.97 -2.85 -0.19
C SER A 121 8.51 -4.21 0.33
N GLU A 122 9.35 -4.95 1.06
CA GLU A 122 9.02 -6.24 1.68
C GLU A 122 8.00 -6.11 2.81
N GLN A 123 8.09 -5.04 3.59
CA GLN A 123 7.14 -4.75 4.65
C GLN A 123 5.84 -4.11 4.15
N THR A 124 5.79 -3.58 2.94
CA THR A 124 4.54 -3.07 2.35
C THR A 124 3.60 -4.23 2.05
N LYS A 125 2.50 -4.33 2.81
CA LYS A 125 1.49 -5.39 2.66
C LYS A 125 0.33 -4.96 1.78
N GLY A 126 0.10 -3.65 1.64
CA GLY A 126 -0.98 -3.19 0.80
C GLY A 126 -0.97 -1.70 0.50
N ILE A 127 -1.70 -1.33 -0.54
CA ILE A 127 -1.90 0.06 -0.94
C ILE A 127 -3.37 0.28 -1.26
N VAL A 128 -3.96 1.30 -0.65
CA VAL A 128 -5.29 1.81 -1.00
C VAL A 128 -5.12 3.08 -1.81
N PHE A 129 -5.61 3.08 -3.03
CA PHE A 129 -5.64 4.24 -3.90
C PHE A 129 -7.01 4.91 -3.86
N LEU A 130 -7.03 6.20 -3.58
CA LEU A 130 -8.22 7.06 -3.62
C LEU A 130 -8.05 8.03 -4.79
N ALA A 131 -8.86 7.87 -5.83
CA ALA A 131 -8.82 8.73 -7.02
C ALA A 131 -7.40 8.92 -7.59
N THR A 132 -6.61 7.84 -7.64
CA THR A 132 -5.27 7.84 -8.23
C THR A 132 -5.36 7.45 -9.70
N PRO A 133 -4.74 8.22 -10.61
CA PRO A 133 -4.65 7.84 -12.01
C PRO A 133 -3.58 6.77 -12.22
N HIS A 134 -3.92 5.72 -12.93
CA HIS A 134 -2.99 4.62 -13.19
C HIS A 134 -2.56 4.51 -14.65
N THR A 135 -3.39 4.95 -15.61
CA THR A 135 -3.10 4.80 -17.04
C THR A 135 -2.67 6.10 -17.70
N GLY A 136 -1.65 6.03 -18.53
CA GLY A 136 -1.01 7.19 -19.12
C GLY A 136 -1.68 7.80 -20.36
N SER A 137 -2.68 7.15 -20.97
CA SER A 137 -3.35 7.67 -22.17
C SER A 137 -4.18 8.93 -21.91
N HIS A 138 -4.65 9.12 -20.69
CA HIS A 138 -5.40 10.31 -20.24
C HIS A 138 -4.63 11.16 -19.25
N LEU A 139 -3.37 10.81 -18.97
CA LEU A 139 -2.57 11.47 -17.93
C LEU A 139 -2.39 12.96 -18.21
N ALA A 140 -2.16 13.36 -19.46
CA ALA A 140 -2.05 14.76 -19.85
C ALA A 140 -3.34 15.52 -19.53
N LYS A 141 -4.51 14.97 -19.89
CA LYS A 141 -5.82 15.54 -19.58
C LYS A 141 -6.10 15.59 -18.07
N LEU A 142 -5.68 14.55 -17.37
CA LEU A 142 -5.79 14.51 -15.91
C LEU A 142 -4.94 15.59 -15.24
N ILE A 143 -3.72 15.77 -15.70
CA ILE A 143 -2.80 16.80 -15.20
C ILE A 143 -3.39 18.18 -15.45
N ASP A 144 -3.96 18.40 -16.65
CA ASP A 144 -4.73 19.62 -16.95
C ASP A 144 -5.88 19.81 -15.96
N ASN A 145 -6.68 18.77 -15.72
CA ASN A 145 -7.81 18.80 -14.80
C ASN A 145 -7.38 19.10 -13.36
N ILE A 146 -6.32 18.45 -12.87
CA ILE A 146 -5.78 18.71 -11.53
C ILE A 146 -5.21 20.13 -11.46
N GLY A 147 -4.51 20.60 -12.49
CA GLY A 147 -3.98 21.96 -12.59
C GLY A 147 -5.09 23.01 -12.48
N ILE A 148 -6.21 22.80 -13.18
CA ILE A 148 -7.40 23.68 -13.12
C ILE A 148 -7.96 23.69 -11.70
N LEU A 149 -8.13 22.52 -11.06
CA LEU A 149 -8.69 22.40 -9.72
C LEU A 149 -7.78 23.00 -8.64
N ALA A 150 -6.48 22.83 -8.79
CA ALA A 150 -5.50 23.39 -7.89
C ALA A 150 -5.27 24.91 -8.13
N ARG A 151 -5.93 25.50 -9.14
CA ARG A 151 -5.72 26.89 -9.59
C ARG A 151 -4.25 27.21 -9.86
N THR A 152 -3.53 26.27 -10.45
CA THR A 152 -2.11 26.40 -10.69
C THR A 152 -1.85 26.58 -12.18
N THR A 153 -1.02 27.55 -12.50
CA THR A 153 -0.40 27.69 -13.81
C THR A 153 0.88 26.85 -13.91
N VAL A 154 1.07 25.98 -12.95
CA VAL A 154 2.22 25.11 -12.91
C VAL A 154 2.19 24.17 -14.07
N SER A 155 3.28 24.17 -14.67
CA SER A 155 3.73 23.42 -15.82
C SER A 155 3.05 22.03 -15.92
N VAL A 156 1.74 22.08 -16.19
CA VAL A 156 1.01 21.04 -16.90
C VAL A 156 1.96 20.45 -17.97
N ASP A 157 2.78 21.27 -18.58
CA ASP A 157 3.77 20.88 -19.58
C ASP A 157 4.91 20.05 -19.00
N GLU A 158 5.41 20.31 -17.81
CA GLU A 158 6.45 19.46 -17.18
C GLU A 158 5.89 18.11 -16.73
N LEU A 159 4.71 18.08 -16.11
CA LEU A 159 4.04 16.81 -15.79
C LEU A 159 3.67 16.04 -17.07
N LYS A 160 3.30 16.72 -18.17
CA LYS A 160 3.12 16.11 -19.49
C LYS A 160 4.43 15.58 -20.06
N ALA A 161 5.52 16.29 -19.87
CA ALA A 161 6.85 15.82 -20.28
C ALA A 161 7.27 14.52 -19.58
N HIS A 162 6.77 14.27 -18.36
CA HIS A 162 6.99 13.03 -17.61
C HIS A 162 5.94 11.94 -17.87
N ALA A 163 4.98 12.14 -18.77
CA ALA A 163 3.96 11.13 -19.08
C ALA A 163 4.52 9.75 -19.52
N PRO A 164 5.64 9.65 -20.27
CA PRO A 164 6.27 8.36 -20.57
C PRO A 164 6.74 7.64 -19.30
N GLN A 165 7.44 8.33 -18.40
CA GLN A 165 7.96 7.74 -17.16
C GLN A 165 6.83 7.28 -16.22
N LEU A 166 5.68 7.94 -16.23
CA LEU A 166 4.52 7.53 -15.46
C LEU A 166 3.84 6.29 -16.05
N ARG A 167 3.91 6.11 -17.38
CA ARG A 167 3.48 4.88 -18.04
C ARG A 167 4.39 3.71 -17.66
N GLU A 168 5.70 3.88 -17.78
CA GLU A 168 6.70 2.89 -17.36
C GLU A 168 6.54 2.53 -15.88
N LEU A 169 6.25 3.52 -15.03
CA LEU A 169 5.99 3.29 -13.61
C LEU A 169 4.75 2.41 -13.37
N ASN A 170 3.69 2.60 -14.16
CA ASN A 170 2.51 1.74 -14.03
C ASN A 170 2.76 0.32 -14.57
N GLU A 171 3.52 0.17 -15.64
CA GLU A 171 3.97 -1.12 -16.16
C GLU A 171 4.80 -1.85 -15.11
N TRP A 172 5.82 -1.19 -14.53
CA TRP A 172 6.60 -1.71 -13.43
C TRP A 172 5.72 -2.16 -12.25
N TYR A 173 4.73 -1.34 -11.86
CA TYR A 173 3.82 -1.65 -10.75
C TYR A 173 3.03 -2.93 -11.03
N ARG A 174 2.51 -3.10 -12.24
CA ARG A 174 1.75 -4.28 -12.66
C ARG A 174 2.57 -5.56 -12.67
N GLU A 175 3.83 -5.46 -13.06
CA GLU A 175 4.74 -6.59 -13.18
C GLU A 175 5.30 -7.04 -11.82
N ASN A 176 5.61 -6.09 -10.94
CA ASN A 176 6.37 -6.37 -9.72
C ASN A 176 5.49 -6.54 -8.48
N VAL A 177 4.40 -5.77 -8.34
CA VAL A 177 3.57 -5.77 -7.12
C VAL A 177 2.94 -7.14 -6.79
N PRO A 178 2.49 -7.94 -7.77
CA PRO A 178 2.00 -9.29 -7.47
C PRO A 178 3.07 -10.21 -6.86
N SER A 179 4.31 -10.15 -7.35
CA SER A 179 5.42 -10.96 -6.83
C SER A 179 5.91 -10.49 -5.46
N LEU A 180 5.72 -9.21 -5.13
CA LEU A 180 5.99 -8.64 -3.81
C LEU A 180 4.90 -8.97 -2.77
N GLY A 181 3.79 -9.57 -3.19
CA GLY A 181 2.67 -9.88 -2.30
C GLY A 181 1.93 -8.63 -1.79
N ILE A 182 2.03 -7.50 -2.50
CA ILE A 182 1.39 -6.24 -2.09
C ILE A 182 -0.06 -6.23 -2.59
N ALA A 183 -1.00 -6.22 -1.65
CA ALA A 183 -2.41 -6.10 -1.96
C ALA A 183 -2.75 -4.69 -2.48
N THR A 184 -3.72 -4.61 -3.37
CA THR A 184 -4.14 -3.34 -3.97
C THR A 184 -5.66 -3.17 -3.86
N LYS A 185 -6.10 -2.03 -3.34
CA LYS A 185 -7.50 -1.58 -3.32
C LYS A 185 -7.61 -0.25 -4.02
N VAL A 186 -8.65 -0.07 -4.83
CA VAL A 186 -8.85 1.16 -5.60
C VAL A 186 -10.27 1.68 -5.42
N TYR A 187 -10.36 2.96 -5.10
CA TYR A 187 -11.60 3.74 -5.11
C TYR A 187 -11.46 4.91 -6.07
N TYR A 188 -12.51 5.21 -6.85
CA TYR A 188 -12.54 6.36 -7.75
C TYR A 188 -13.83 7.14 -7.64
N GLU A 189 -13.76 8.42 -7.98
CA GLU A 189 -14.89 9.35 -7.89
C GLU A 189 -15.88 9.18 -9.03
N MET A 190 -17.17 9.32 -8.72
CA MET A 190 -18.28 9.38 -9.70
C MET A 190 -18.85 10.78 -9.86
N GLN A 191 -18.54 11.71 -8.95
CA GLN A 191 -19.05 13.08 -9.01
C GLN A 191 -17.97 14.02 -9.57
N PRO A 192 -18.33 14.95 -10.45
CA PRO A 192 -17.39 15.95 -10.95
C PRO A 192 -16.98 16.93 -9.86
N THR A 193 -15.73 17.35 -9.88
CA THR A 193 -15.22 18.48 -9.10
C THR A 193 -15.21 19.71 -10.00
N GLN A 194 -15.99 20.74 -9.65
CA GLN A 194 -16.12 21.96 -10.49
C GLN A 194 -16.49 21.64 -11.97
N GLY A 195 -17.34 20.65 -12.19
CA GLY A 195 -17.76 20.23 -13.53
C GLY A 195 -16.81 19.27 -14.25
N ILE A 196 -15.69 18.89 -13.64
CA ILE A 196 -14.67 18.03 -14.22
C ILE A 196 -14.61 16.70 -13.46
N LEU A 197 -14.77 15.57 -14.15
CA LEU A 197 -14.43 14.25 -13.63
C LEU A 197 -12.91 14.09 -13.79
N VAL A 198 -12.18 14.07 -12.67
CA VAL A 198 -10.72 14.12 -12.67
C VAL A 198 -10.13 12.76 -13.03
N VAL A 199 -10.55 11.69 -12.34
CA VAL A 199 -10.11 10.33 -12.61
C VAL A 199 -11.30 9.48 -13.03
N ASP A 200 -11.39 9.20 -14.31
CA ASP A 200 -12.41 8.33 -14.88
C ASP A 200 -12.15 6.84 -14.55
N PRO A 201 -13.13 5.94 -14.77
CA PRO A 201 -12.99 4.51 -14.46
C PRO A 201 -11.79 3.81 -15.13
N ASP A 202 -11.46 4.21 -16.36
CA ASP A 202 -10.33 3.62 -17.11
C ASP A 202 -9.01 4.08 -16.52
N SER A 203 -8.89 5.38 -16.21
CA SER A 203 -7.72 5.95 -15.57
C SER A 203 -7.50 5.41 -14.16
N ALA A 204 -8.58 5.07 -13.45
CA ALA A 204 -8.53 4.50 -12.10
C ALA A 204 -8.06 3.03 -12.08
N ASN A 205 -8.01 2.35 -13.22
CA ASN A 205 -7.69 0.93 -13.27
C ASN A 205 -6.16 0.71 -13.32
N PRO A 206 -5.53 0.10 -12.29
CA PRO A 206 -4.10 -0.20 -12.31
C PRO A 206 -3.73 -1.32 -13.29
N GLY A 207 -4.70 -2.05 -13.84
CA GLY A 207 -4.47 -3.17 -14.74
C GLY A 207 -3.95 -4.44 -14.04
N LEU A 208 -4.14 -4.57 -12.73
CA LEU A 208 -3.79 -5.77 -11.97
C LEU A 208 -4.90 -6.82 -12.06
N GLN A 209 -4.52 -8.09 -12.19
CA GLN A 209 -5.48 -9.18 -12.10
C GLN A 209 -6.18 -9.17 -10.72
N ARG A 210 -7.49 -9.46 -10.71
CA ARG A 210 -8.34 -9.52 -9.50
C ARG A 210 -8.52 -8.20 -8.76
N VAL A 211 -7.97 -7.08 -9.25
CA VAL A 211 -8.22 -5.74 -8.70
C VAL A 211 -9.28 -5.05 -9.55
N LYS A 212 -10.45 -4.83 -8.95
CA LYS A 212 -11.54 -4.08 -9.57
C LYS A 212 -11.71 -2.74 -8.87
N PRO A 213 -11.54 -1.60 -9.57
CA PRO A 213 -11.84 -0.29 -9.01
C PRO A 213 -13.29 -0.19 -8.53
N VAL A 214 -13.49 0.45 -7.38
CA VAL A 214 -14.80 0.66 -6.76
C VAL A 214 -15.21 2.10 -6.92
N ALA A 215 -16.36 2.32 -7.54
CA ALA A 215 -16.96 3.64 -7.72
C ALA A 215 -17.52 4.16 -6.39
N ILE A 216 -17.22 5.42 -6.07
CA ILE A 216 -17.73 6.11 -4.89
C ILE A 216 -18.52 7.34 -5.34
N SER A 217 -19.67 7.56 -4.73
CA SER A 217 -20.53 8.73 -5.02
C SER A 217 -20.00 10.01 -4.35
N ASP A 218 -18.72 10.28 -4.59
CA ASP A 218 -17.98 11.45 -4.13
C ASP A 218 -17.23 12.09 -5.32
N ASN A 219 -16.73 13.31 -5.12
CA ASN A 219 -15.86 13.98 -6.08
C ASN A 219 -14.38 13.79 -5.69
N HIS A 220 -13.46 14.28 -6.54
CA HIS A 220 -12.02 14.11 -6.36
C HIS A 220 -11.48 14.59 -5.01
N ILE A 221 -12.10 15.62 -4.43
CA ILE A 221 -11.69 16.21 -3.15
C ILE A 221 -12.37 15.52 -1.97
N SER A 222 -13.66 15.16 -2.10
CA SER A 222 -14.42 14.59 -0.99
C SER A 222 -14.14 13.10 -0.76
N ILE A 223 -13.69 12.36 -1.78
CA ILE A 223 -13.41 10.92 -1.68
C ILE A 223 -12.37 10.56 -0.59
N CYS A 224 -11.44 11.47 -0.32
CA CYS A 224 -10.44 11.28 0.74
C CYS A 224 -10.85 11.87 2.10
N LYS A 225 -12.13 12.29 2.24
CA LYS A 225 -12.70 12.93 3.44
C LYS A 225 -13.98 12.25 3.89
N PRO A 226 -13.94 11.00 4.34
CA PRO A 226 -15.11 10.33 4.89
C PRO A 226 -15.81 11.20 5.93
N LYS A 227 -17.12 11.34 5.80
CA LYS A 227 -17.93 12.21 6.68
C LYS A 227 -18.33 11.50 7.97
N SER A 228 -18.29 10.18 8.00
CA SER A 228 -18.63 9.37 9.16
C SER A 228 -17.90 8.02 9.12
N GLN A 229 -17.93 7.30 10.23
CA GLN A 229 -17.38 5.95 10.33
C GLN A 229 -18.17 4.89 9.54
N GLU A 230 -19.37 5.22 9.08
CA GLU A 230 -20.19 4.39 8.18
C GLU A 230 -19.89 4.63 6.70
N SER A 231 -19.07 5.64 6.37
CA SER A 231 -18.70 5.94 4.99
C SER A 231 -17.99 4.75 4.34
N GLN A 232 -18.38 4.40 3.12
CA GLN A 232 -17.87 3.23 2.41
C GLN A 232 -16.34 3.22 2.30
N VAL A 233 -15.70 4.38 2.07
CA VAL A 233 -14.24 4.49 2.00
C VAL A 233 -13.62 4.19 3.36
N TYR A 234 -14.16 4.74 4.46
CA TYR A 234 -13.66 4.46 5.81
C TYR A 234 -13.74 2.97 6.15
N LEU A 235 -14.93 2.37 6.00
CA LEU A 235 -15.14 0.95 6.29
C LEU A 235 -14.27 0.06 5.41
N GLY A 236 -14.09 0.43 4.14
CA GLY A 236 -13.27 -0.32 3.20
C GLY A 236 -11.77 -0.25 3.53
N VAL A 237 -11.26 0.92 3.94
CA VAL A 237 -9.88 1.08 4.42
C VAL A 237 -9.66 0.33 5.73
N LYS A 238 -10.59 0.47 6.69
CA LYS A 238 -10.55 -0.26 7.97
C LYS A 238 -10.49 -1.77 7.74
N LYS A 239 -11.37 -2.31 6.89
CA LYS A 239 -11.38 -3.74 6.56
C LYS A 239 -10.06 -4.17 5.89
N PHE A 240 -9.53 -3.37 4.97
CA PHE A 240 -8.27 -3.64 4.30
C PHE A 240 -7.09 -3.68 5.28
N ILE A 241 -7.03 -2.75 6.23
CA ILE A 241 -6.03 -2.76 7.30
C ILE A 241 -6.16 -4.03 8.15
N GLN A 242 -7.36 -4.41 8.55
CA GLN A 242 -7.62 -5.63 9.32
C GLN A 242 -7.12 -6.88 8.57
N GLU A 243 -7.38 -6.96 7.28
CA GLU A 243 -7.05 -8.12 6.45
C GLU A 243 -5.53 -8.27 6.25
N TYR A 244 -4.82 -7.17 6.03
CA TYR A 244 -3.41 -7.23 5.61
C TYR A 244 -2.38 -6.87 6.69
N LEU A 245 -2.76 -6.25 7.81
CA LEU A 245 -1.86 -6.00 8.93
C LEU A 245 -2.11 -6.89 10.15
N ARG A 246 -3.29 -7.50 10.28
CA ARG A 246 -3.63 -8.33 11.44
C ARG A 246 -3.72 -9.83 11.15
N THR A 247 -3.84 -10.22 9.90
CA THR A 247 -3.81 -11.63 9.53
C THR A 247 -2.34 -12.05 9.40
N PRO A 248 -1.86 -13.05 10.14
CA PRO A 248 -0.63 -13.74 9.75
C PRO A 248 -0.82 -14.18 8.30
N LEU A 249 0.17 -13.95 7.45
CA LEU A 249 0.19 -14.49 6.10
C LEU A 249 0.11 -16.03 6.19
N GLU A 250 -1.09 -16.57 6.27
CA GLU A 250 -1.33 -17.91 5.78
C GLU A 250 -1.11 -17.80 4.28
N LEU A 251 0.05 -18.24 3.84
CA LEU A 251 0.29 -18.51 2.43
C LEU A 251 -0.91 -19.31 1.93
N PRO A 252 -1.56 -18.94 0.83
CA PRO A 252 -2.56 -19.81 0.24
C PRO A 252 -1.92 -21.18 0.10
N PRO A 253 -2.60 -22.26 0.48
CA PRO A 253 -2.03 -23.59 0.35
C PRO A 253 -1.61 -23.74 -1.12
N SER A 254 -0.31 -23.73 -1.36
CA SER A 254 0.18 -24.13 -2.66
C SER A 254 -0.26 -25.58 -2.83
N ASP A 255 -0.89 -25.93 -3.93
CA ASP A 255 -1.32 -27.30 -4.23
C ASP A 255 -0.17 -28.33 -4.15
N SER A 256 1.08 -27.85 -4.00
CA SER A 256 2.28 -28.64 -3.74
C SER A 256 2.45 -29.08 -2.26
N THR A 257 1.77 -28.43 -1.28
CA THR A 257 1.92 -28.77 0.16
C THR A 257 1.15 -30.03 0.53
N SER A 258 0.08 -30.39 -0.21
CA SER A 258 -0.68 -31.59 0.06
C SER A 258 0.13 -32.89 -0.12
N THR A 259 1.08 -32.89 -1.07
CA THR A 259 1.96 -34.04 -1.34
C THR A 259 3.09 -34.11 -0.31
N THR A 260 3.62 -32.96 0.11
CA THR A 260 4.71 -32.91 1.08
C THR A 260 4.24 -33.29 2.49
N VAL A 261 3.10 -32.77 2.95
CA VAL A 261 2.51 -33.12 4.26
C VAL A 261 2.12 -34.61 4.29
N ARG A 262 1.52 -35.16 3.23
CA ARG A 262 1.22 -36.60 3.14
C ARG A 262 2.47 -37.47 3.18
N ASN A 263 3.58 -37.00 2.62
CA ASN A 263 4.85 -37.70 2.69
C ASN A 263 5.46 -37.63 4.11
N PHE A 264 5.34 -36.52 4.81
CA PHE A 264 5.77 -36.38 6.23
C PHE A 264 4.96 -37.27 7.16
N THR A 265 3.65 -37.35 6.99
CA THR A 265 2.80 -38.23 7.80
C THR A 265 3.14 -39.70 7.56
N LYS A 266 3.37 -40.11 6.30
CA LYS A 266 3.78 -41.49 5.99
C LYS A 266 5.17 -41.85 6.52
N VAL A 267 6.10 -40.91 6.56
CA VAL A 267 7.43 -41.11 7.14
C VAL A 267 7.34 -41.23 8.67
N ALA A 268 6.52 -40.42 9.32
CA ALA A 268 6.29 -40.49 10.76
C ALA A 268 5.58 -41.80 11.15
N GLU A 269 4.57 -42.24 10.38
CA GLU A 269 3.89 -43.53 10.61
C GLU A 269 4.84 -44.73 10.41
N LYS A 270 5.75 -44.69 9.41
CA LYS A 270 6.77 -45.70 9.23
C LYS A 270 7.77 -45.75 10.39
N ALA A 271 8.17 -44.59 10.90
CA ALA A 271 9.08 -44.50 12.07
C ALA A 271 8.44 -45.06 13.34
N LEU A 272 7.14 -44.83 13.54
CA LEU A 272 6.38 -45.39 14.69
C LEU A 272 6.27 -46.94 14.58
N VAL A 273 6.05 -47.49 13.39
CA VAL A 273 5.99 -48.95 13.16
C VAL A 273 7.35 -49.62 13.35
N ILE A 274 8.44 -48.96 12.97
CA ILE A 274 9.80 -49.49 13.13
C ILE A 274 10.20 -49.55 14.62
N ASN A 275 9.72 -48.63 15.45
CA ASN A 275 9.98 -48.64 16.90
C ASN A 275 9.18 -49.73 17.67
N GLN A 276 8.18 -50.36 17.04
CA GLN A 276 7.40 -51.44 17.64
C GLN A 276 7.88 -52.84 17.25
N VAL A 277 8.84 -52.96 16.33
CA VAL A 277 9.38 -54.24 15.88
C VAL A 277 10.90 -54.24 16.18
N GLU A 278 11.26 -54.73 17.33
CA GLU A 278 12.67 -55.06 17.66
C GLU A 278 13.17 -56.08 16.64
N GLY A 279 14.09 -55.67 15.75
CA GLY A 279 14.89 -56.62 15.02
C GLY A 279 15.24 -56.38 13.56
N ILE A 280 14.93 -55.22 12.95
CA ILE A 280 15.36 -54.94 11.57
C ILE A 280 16.14 -53.62 11.51
N SER A 281 17.47 -53.73 11.37
CA SER A 281 18.38 -52.64 11.09
C SER A 281 18.17 -52.14 9.64
N ALA A 282 17.25 -51.22 9.44
CA ALA A 282 17.21 -50.42 8.22
C ALA A 282 17.96 -49.11 8.47
N GLU A 283 19.06 -48.87 7.78
CA GLU A 283 19.81 -47.63 7.88
C GLU A 283 18.98 -46.45 7.31
N LEU A 284 18.62 -45.52 8.18
CA LEU A 284 17.97 -44.25 7.80
C LEU A 284 18.95 -43.38 7.00
N THR A 285 18.48 -42.79 5.94
CA THR A 285 19.24 -41.80 5.15
C THR A 285 19.61 -40.57 5.99
N PRO A 286 20.66 -39.82 5.62
CA PRO A 286 21.07 -38.61 6.33
C PRO A 286 19.95 -37.56 6.49
N ILE A 287 19.01 -37.51 5.54
CA ILE A 287 17.85 -36.62 5.56
C ILE A 287 16.82 -37.07 6.60
N GLU A 288 16.53 -38.36 6.68
CA GLU A 288 15.62 -38.96 7.66
C GLU A 288 16.12 -38.79 9.09
N LYS A 289 17.43 -38.91 9.32
CA LYS A 289 18.09 -38.66 10.63
C LYS A 289 17.97 -37.19 11.05
N LYS A 290 18.04 -36.25 10.11
CA LYS A 290 17.87 -34.81 10.38
C LYS A 290 16.44 -34.44 10.73
N ILE A 291 15.46 -35.05 10.07
CA ILE A 291 14.02 -34.86 10.35
C ILE A 291 13.67 -35.45 11.72
N LEU A 292 14.17 -36.62 12.07
CA LEU A 292 13.90 -37.24 13.35
C LEU A 292 14.40 -36.40 14.53
N ARG A 293 15.57 -35.77 14.38
CA ARG A 293 16.13 -34.85 15.40
C ARG A 293 15.30 -33.57 15.57
N LEU A 294 14.64 -33.07 14.51
CA LEU A 294 13.78 -31.92 14.58
C LEU A 294 12.43 -32.21 15.26
N VAL A 295 11.91 -33.41 15.10
CA VAL A 295 10.64 -33.85 15.70
C VAL A 295 10.79 -34.26 17.16
N MET A 296 11.98 -34.74 17.58
CA MET A 296 12.24 -35.15 18.97
C MET A 296 12.66 -34.00 19.90
N ASN A 297 12.89 -32.81 19.37
CA ASN A 297 13.21 -31.57 20.13
C ASN A 297 12.03 -30.58 20.23
N LEU A 298 10.83 -30.98 19.87
CA LEU A 298 9.55 -30.32 20.12
C LEU A 298 8.81 -31.07 21.22
#